data_a6d2d18768463fa86a6ee8b3cc16c577
#
_entry.id   a6d2d18768463fa86a6ee8b3cc16c577
#
_cell.length_a   1.000
_cell.length_b   1.000
_cell.length_c   1.000
_cell.angle_alpha   90.00
_cell.angle_beta   90.00
_cell.angle_gamma   90.00
#
_symmetry.space_group_name_H-M   'P 1'
#
loop_
_entity.id
_entity.type
_entity.pdbx_description
1 polymer ?
#
loop_
_entity_poly.entity_id
_entity_poly.type
_entity_poly.pdbx_seq_one_letter_code
_entity_poly.pdbx_strand_id
1 'polypeptide(L)'
;MATKRKTSPLTRPAKRFFGHELPGVKPSELTGKLIVIEGADGSGRSTQIKRLVDWLEARGHATTQVGLKRSNLASEELERAKNGNILNRTTLSLFYATDFADQLENTIIPSLRA
;
A
#
# COMPACT_ATOMS: atom_id res chain seq x y z
N MET A 1 -18.21 47.13 -21.92
CA MET A 1 -17.42 46.69 -20.74
C MET A 1 -17.63 45.21 -20.54
N ALA A 2 -16.63 44.40 -20.76
CA ALA A 2 -16.73 42.94 -20.56
C ALA A 2 -16.54 42.61 -19.09
N THR A 3 -17.56 42.05 -18.46
CA THR A 3 -17.50 41.59 -17.07
C THR A 3 -16.67 40.31 -17.00
N LYS A 4 -15.47 40.37 -16.43
CA LYS A 4 -14.65 39.19 -16.15
C LYS A 4 -15.38 38.30 -15.15
N ARG A 5 -15.92 37.18 -15.61
CA ARG A 5 -16.36 36.08 -14.72
C ARG A 5 -15.13 35.56 -13.98
N LYS A 6 -15.07 35.83 -12.68
CA LYS A 6 -14.16 35.10 -11.78
C LYS A 6 -14.58 33.63 -11.77
N THR A 7 -13.85 32.79 -12.44
CA THR A 7 -13.91 31.34 -12.24
C THR A 7 -13.36 31.06 -10.85
N SER A 8 -14.24 30.73 -9.92
CA SER A 8 -13.81 30.17 -8.62
C SER A 8 -13.03 28.88 -8.87
N PRO A 9 -11.92 28.66 -8.15
CA PRO A 9 -11.20 27.39 -8.28
C PRO A 9 -12.17 26.25 -7.91
N LEU A 10 -12.30 25.27 -8.80
CA LEU A 10 -13.01 24.03 -8.55
C LEU A 10 -12.34 23.36 -7.34
N THR A 11 -12.87 23.63 -6.16
CA THR A 11 -12.53 22.85 -4.97
C THR A 11 -12.96 21.42 -5.22
N ARG A 12 -12.00 20.53 -5.48
CA ARG A 12 -12.26 19.10 -5.51
C ARG A 12 -12.97 18.73 -4.19
N PRO A 13 -14.14 18.08 -4.24
CA PRO A 13 -14.77 17.63 -3.01
C PRO A 13 -13.78 16.79 -2.24
N ALA A 14 -13.64 17.07 -0.95
CA ALA A 14 -12.79 16.27 -0.07
C ALA A 14 -13.17 14.80 -0.24
N LYS A 15 -12.20 13.94 -0.54
CA LYS A 15 -12.44 12.49 -0.64
C LYS A 15 -13.03 12.04 0.68
N ARG A 16 -14.29 11.62 0.68
CA ARG A 16 -14.89 11.00 1.86
C ARG A 16 -14.22 9.65 2.08
N PHE A 17 -13.59 9.51 3.21
CA PHE A 17 -13.09 8.22 3.66
C PHE A 17 -14.27 7.40 4.19
N PHE A 18 -14.48 6.22 3.61
CA PHE A 18 -15.49 5.28 4.09
C PHE A 18 -14.79 4.27 5.00
N GLY A 19 -14.92 4.45 6.30
CA GLY A 19 -14.33 3.55 7.30
C GLY A 19 -13.97 4.26 8.59
N HIS A 20 -13.48 3.49 9.53
CA HIS A 20 -12.94 4.01 10.77
C HIS A 20 -11.45 4.34 10.57
N GLU A 21 -11.01 5.44 11.15
CA GLU A 21 -9.59 5.78 11.18
C GLU A 21 -8.82 4.70 11.96
N LEU A 22 -7.57 4.47 11.57
CA LEU A 22 -6.70 3.58 12.32
C LEU A 22 -6.36 4.23 13.68
N PRO A 23 -6.49 3.49 14.80
CA PRO A 23 -6.16 4.03 16.11
C PRO A 23 -4.74 4.59 16.16
N GLY A 24 -4.59 5.82 16.64
CA GLY A 24 -3.28 6.47 16.77
C GLY A 24 -2.63 6.96 15.48
N VAL A 25 -3.34 6.90 14.35
CA VAL A 25 -2.84 7.38 13.06
C VAL A 25 -3.68 8.55 12.57
N LYS A 26 -3.06 9.71 12.42
CA LYS A 26 -3.72 10.88 11.83
C LYS A 26 -3.43 10.91 10.32
N PRO A 27 -4.45 10.92 9.45
CA PRO A 27 -4.25 10.96 8.00
C PRO A 27 -3.38 12.14 7.53
N SER A 28 -3.39 13.26 8.24
CA SER A 28 -2.56 14.44 7.94
C SER A 28 -1.05 14.20 8.14
N GLU A 29 -0.67 13.18 8.90
CA GLU A 29 0.74 12.82 9.13
C GLU A 29 1.29 11.93 8.00
N LEU A 30 0.42 11.38 7.16
CA LEU A 30 0.79 10.47 6.07
C LEU A 30 1.09 11.27 4.80
N THR A 31 2.29 11.82 4.70
CA THR A 31 2.71 12.66 3.57
C THR A 31 3.17 11.86 2.36
N GLY A 32 3.59 10.62 2.58
CA GLY A 32 4.00 9.70 1.52
C GLY A 32 2.85 9.28 0.61
N LYS A 33 3.18 8.50 -0.42
CA LYS A 33 2.22 7.99 -1.42
C LYS A 33 2.23 6.47 -1.39
N LEU A 34 1.05 5.87 -1.28
CA LEU A 34 0.86 4.44 -1.47
C LEU A 34 0.44 4.18 -2.92
N ILE A 35 1.26 3.41 -3.63
CA ILE A 35 0.98 2.98 -5.00
C ILE A 35 0.73 1.47 -4.98
N VAL A 36 -0.44 1.05 -5.42
CA VAL A 36 -0.81 -0.37 -5.47
C VAL A 36 -0.79 -0.83 -6.93
N ILE A 37 -0.09 -1.94 -7.19
CA ILE A 37 -0.02 -2.58 -8.50
C ILE A 37 -0.61 -3.98 -8.37
N GLU A 38 -1.70 -4.22 -9.05
CA GLU A 38 -2.40 -5.49 -9.07
C GLU A 38 -2.33 -6.16 -10.44
N GLY A 39 -2.49 -7.46 -10.46
CA GLY A 39 -2.54 -8.27 -11.68
C GLY A 39 -2.46 -9.75 -11.36
N ALA A 40 -2.87 -10.59 -12.32
CA ALA A 40 -2.78 -12.04 -12.20
C ALA A 40 -1.32 -12.51 -12.15
N ASP A 41 -1.11 -13.75 -11.71
CA ASP A 41 0.21 -14.36 -11.75
C ASP A 41 0.71 -14.43 -13.20
N GLY A 42 1.99 -14.12 -13.41
CA GLY A 42 2.60 -14.08 -14.74
C GLY A 42 2.25 -12.85 -15.59
N SER A 43 1.51 -11.86 -15.06
CA SER A 43 1.15 -10.63 -15.78
C SER A 43 2.28 -9.60 -15.89
N GLY A 44 3.43 -9.86 -15.27
CA GLY A 44 4.58 -8.95 -15.30
C GLY A 44 4.60 -7.93 -14.15
N ARG A 45 3.81 -8.10 -13.09
CA ARG A 45 3.78 -7.19 -11.93
C ARG A 45 5.16 -6.88 -11.38
N SER A 46 5.94 -7.91 -11.06
CA SER A 46 7.28 -7.74 -10.46
C SER A 46 8.22 -6.94 -11.36
N THR A 47 8.15 -7.16 -12.66
CA THR A 47 8.93 -6.41 -13.65
C THR A 47 8.52 -4.94 -13.69
N GLN A 48 7.21 -4.65 -13.66
CA GLN A 48 6.70 -3.29 -13.68
C GLN A 48 7.00 -2.56 -12.36
N ILE A 49 6.87 -3.24 -11.22
CA ILE A 49 7.23 -2.68 -9.91
C ILE A 49 8.73 -2.30 -9.91
N LYS A 50 9.59 -3.22 -10.34
CA LYS A 50 11.03 -2.93 -10.42
C LYS A 50 11.34 -1.70 -11.26
N ARG A 51 10.76 -1.60 -12.46
CA ARG A 51 10.94 -0.44 -13.34
C ARG A 51 10.43 0.86 -12.74
N LEU A 52 9.30 0.80 -12.04
CA LEU A 52 8.74 1.97 -11.35
C LEU A 52 9.63 2.42 -10.20
N VAL A 53 10.13 1.47 -9.40
CA VAL A 53 11.08 1.76 -8.31
C VAL A 53 12.35 2.40 -8.85
N ASP A 54 12.99 1.78 -9.84
CA ASP A 54 14.21 2.31 -10.47
C ASP A 54 13.97 3.74 -11.01
N TRP A 55 12.81 3.99 -11.61
CA TRP A 55 12.43 5.31 -12.14
C TRP A 55 12.21 6.36 -11.05
N LEU A 56 11.55 5.99 -9.94
CA LEU A 56 11.32 6.88 -8.79
C LEU A 56 12.62 7.22 -8.08
N GLU A 57 13.45 6.23 -7.80
CA GLU A 57 14.72 6.41 -7.11
C GLU A 57 15.70 7.25 -7.93
N ALA A 58 15.73 7.07 -9.25
CA ALA A 58 16.50 7.93 -10.15
C ALA A 58 16.07 9.40 -10.10
N ARG A 59 14.87 9.71 -9.61
CA ARG A 59 14.34 11.06 -9.40
C ARG A 59 14.46 11.56 -7.96
N GLY A 60 15.14 10.81 -7.11
CA GLY A 60 15.38 11.18 -5.72
C GLY A 60 14.23 10.86 -4.77
N HIS A 61 13.28 10.00 -5.17
CA HIS A 61 12.23 9.53 -4.28
C HIS A 61 12.68 8.25 -3.56
N ALA A 62 12.61 8.26 -2.24
CA ALA A 62 12.79 7.04 -1.45
C ALA A 62 11.59 6.10 -1.64
N THR A 63 11.83 4.82 -1.82
CA THR A 63 10.79 3.82 -2.00
C THR A 63 10.87 2.71 -0.96
N THR A 64 9.71 2.20 -0.57
CA THR A 64 9.59 1.01 0.27
C THR A 64 8.63 0.04 -0.41
N GLN A 65 9.06 -1.20 -0.59
CA GLN A 65 8.24 -2.23 -1.22
C GLN A 65 7.57 -3.08 -0.15
N VAL A 66 6.28 -3.24 -0.27
CA VAL A 66 5.45 -4.09 0.58
C VAL A 66 4.62 -5.04 -0.28
N GLY A 67 4.04 -6.05 0.31
CA GLY A 67 3.22 -7.01 -0.40
C GLY A 67 2.93 -8.26 0.44
N LEU A 68 2.19 -9.20 -0.11
CA LEU A 68 1.91 -10.47 0.55
C LEU A 68 3.20 -11.22 0.88
N LYS A 69 3.24 -11.84 2.05
CA LYS A 69 4.37 -12.66 2.55
C LYS A 69 5.68 -11.87 2.70
N ARG A 70 5.59 -10.61 3.07
CA ARG A 70 6.77 -9.74 3.27
C ARG A 70 6.90 -9.21 4.70
N SER A 71 6.03 -9.66 5.63
CA SER A 71 6.17 -9.31 7.04
C SER A 71 7.36 -10.03 7.67
N ASN A 72 7.90 -9.44 8.73
CA ASN A 72 8.91 -10.11 9.55
C ASN A 72 8.32 -11.18 10.46
N LEU A 73 7.02 -11.10 10.73
CA LEU A 73 6.34 -11.97 11.69
C LEU A 73 5.85 -13.29 11.08
N ALA A 74 5.30 -13.27 9.88
CA ALA A 74 4.54 -14.39 9.34
C ALA A 74 4.97 -14.86 7.94
N SER A 75 5.97 -14.24 7.32
CA SER A 75 6.33 -14.53 5.93
C SER A 75 6.84 -15.94 5.71
N GLU A 76 7.66 -16.46 6.62
CA GLU A 76 8.23 -17.82 6.51
C GLU A 76 7.17 -18.89 6.70
N GLU A 77 6.29 -18.72 7.69
CA GLU A 77 5.18 -19.62 7.98
C GLU A 77 4.18 -19.65 6.85
N LEU A 78 3.89 -18.51 6.25
CA LEU A 78 3.03 -18.41 5.07
C LEU A 78 3.62 -19.13 3.86
N GLU A 79 4.90 -18.98 3.62
CA GLU A 79 5.58 -19.67 2.51
C GLU A 79 5.54 -21.19 2.72
N ARG A 80 5.83 -21.64 3.94
CA ARG A 80 5.79 -23.06 4.31
C ARG A 80 4.37 -23.62 4.19
N ALA A 81 3.37 -22.90 4.67
CA ALA A 81 1.98 -23.29 4.62
C ALA A 81 1.45 -23.38 3.17
N LYS A 82 1.83 -22.44 2.33
CA LYS A 82 1.46 -22.42 0.92
C LYS A 82 2.07 -23.61 0.15
N ASN A 83 3.35 -23.86 0.35
CA ASN A 83 4.07 -24.94 -0.33
C ASN A 83 3.61 -26.32 0.13
N GLY A 84 3.26 -26.45 1.42
CA GLY A 84 2.76 -27.71 1.99
C GLY A 84 1.27 -27.96 1.79
N ASN A 85 0.52 -26.96 1.33
CA ASN A 85 -0.95 -27.01 1.20
C ASN A 85 -1.68 -27.52 2.47
N ILE A 86 -1.14 -27.15 3.65
CA ILE A 86 -1.55 -27.66 4.96
C ILE A 86 -2.65 -26.86 5.66
N LEU A 87 -2.98 -25.68 5.15
CA LEU A 87 -3.97 -24.78 5.74
C LEU A 87 -5.25 -24.75 4.89
N ASN A 88 -6.40 -24.74 5.58
CA ASN A 88 -7.66 -24.42 4.91
C ASN A 88 -7.71 -22.95 4.49
N ARG A 89 -8.69 -22.59 3.65
CA ARG A 89 -8.82 -21.23 3.10
C ARG A 89 -8.99 -20.15 4.17
N THR A 90 -9.76 -20.44 5.21
CA THR A 90 -10.01 -19.49 6.30
C THR A 90 -8.74 -19.21 7.08
N THR A 91 -8.05 -20.27 7.49
CA THR A 91 -6.79 -20.13 8.23
C THR A 91 -5.72 -19.41 7.41
N LEU A 92 -5.60 -19.74 6.13
CA LEU A 92 -4.68 -19.06 5.22
C LEU A 92 -5.01 -17.57 5.09
N SER A 93 -6.30 -17.21 4.99
CA SER A 93 -6.73 -15.80 4.95
C SER A 93 -6.38 -15.04 6.22
N LEU A 94 -6.50 -15.67 7.39
CA LEU A 94 -6.09 -15.07 8.67
C LEU A 94 -4.58 -14.85 8.74
N PHE A 95 -3.78 -15.77 8.23
CA PHE A 95 -2.33 -15.59 8.12
C PHE A 95 -1.97 -14.42 7.20
N TYR A 96 -2.64 -14.26 6.07
CA TYR A 96 -2.45 -13.10 5.21
C TYR A 96 -2.86 -11.80 5.87
N ALA A 97 -3.95 -11.80 6.64
CA ALA A 97 -4.37 -10.63 7.42
C ALA A 97 -3.32 -10.25 8.46
N THR A 98 -2.72 -11.24 9.16
CA THR A 98 -1.64 -11.03 10.12
C THR A 98 -0.39 -10.47 9.44
N ASP A 99 0.00 -11.01 8.30
CA ASP A 99 1.12 -10.53 7.49
C ASP A 99 0.95 -9.06 7.10
N PHE A 100 -0.24 -8.67 6.65
CA PHE A 100 -0.55 -7.29 6.32
C PHE A 100 -0.63 -6.38 7.54
N ALA A 101 -1.19 -6.85 8.65
CA ALA A 101 -1.27 -6.07 9.89
C ALA A 101 0.12 -5.71 10.41
N ASP A 102 1.04 -6.67 10.40
CA ASP A 102 2.43 -6.44 10.76
C ASP A 102 3.11 -5.43 9.83
N GLN A 103 2.95 -5.58 8.52
CA GLN A 103 3.49 -4.62 7.55
C GLN A 103 2.87 -3.23 7.70
N LEU A 104 1.57 -3.15 8.00
CA LEU A 104 0.88 -1.88 8.17
C LEU A 104 1.49 -1.06 9.29
N GLU A 105 1.68 -1.66 10.46
CA GLU A 105 2.23 -1.00 11.64
C GLU A 105 3.73 -0.70 11.53
N ASN A 106 4.50 -1.67 11.05
CA ASN A 106 5.95 -1.65 11.15
C ASN A 106 6.65 -1.17 9.87
N THR A 107 5.96 -1.08 8.76
CA THR A 107 6.54 -0.69 7.48
C THR A 107 5.74 0.39 6.77
N ILE A 108 4.45 0.18 6.50
CA ILE A 108 3.65 1.06 5.65
C ILE A 108 3.44 2.42 6.32
N ILE A 109 2.90 2.44 7.54
CA ILE A 109 2.64 3.70 8.26
C ILE A 109 3.94 4.48 8.51
N PRO A 110 5.02 3.88 9.02
CA PRO A 110 6.30 4.58 9.18
C PRO A 110 6.84 5.14 7.87
N SER A 111 6.77 4.39 6.77
CA SER A 111 7.22 4.87 5.46
C SER A 111 6.39 6.03 4.92
N LEU A 112 5.08 6.01 5.13
CA LEU A 112 4.19 7.11 4.72
C LEU A 112 4.37 8.38 5.56
N ARG A 113 4.84 8.25 6.80
CA ARG A 113 5.18 9.39 7.67
C ARG A 113 6.53 10.02 7.34
N ALA A 114 7.43 9.23 6.81
CA ALA A 114 8.77 9.70 6.45
C ALA A 114 8.76 10.54 5.16
#